data_6f0259e1b905fcc3f80b8c95bf5adecb
#
_entry.id   6f0259e1b905fcc3f80b8c95bf5adecb
#
_cell.length_a   1.000
_cell.length_b   1.000
_cell.length_c   1.000
_cell.angle_alpha   90.00
_cell.angle_beta   90.00
_cell.angle_gamma   90.00
#
_symmetry.space_group_name_H-M   'P 1'
#
loop_
_entity.id
_entity.type
_entity.pdbx_description
1 polymer ?
#
loop_
_entity_poly.entity_id
_entity_poly.type
_entity_poly.pdbx_seq_one_letter_code
_entity_poly.pdbx_strand_id
1 'polypeptide(L)'
;MHFTGTIWRPPYEAGSALLQVTVGCTHHRCRFCSLYQDPFSLSPLSEVKADLAELQRFHPHAQRVWLTGANPFGISETKLTPILQSVRKALPNVRSIGGFVRIGDLQRKTDADLARWAELGVDGLTIGVESGHDPSLDFMEKGHTAADIVQQCRRLDAAGISYYFFYLSGMAGAGRCIEAAQASA
;
A
#
# COMPACT_ATOMS: atom_id res chain seq x y z
N MET A 1 9.99 -19.06 1.38
CA MET A 1 9.02 -17.93 1.23
C MET A 1 7.60 -18.47 1.32
N HIS A 2 6.78 -17.90 2.21
CA HIS A 2 5.38 -18.31 2.46
C HIS A 2 4.41 -17.44 1.63
N PHE A 3 4.35 -17.69 0.33
CA PHE A 3 3.39 -16.98 -0.51
C PHE A 3 2.09 -17.76 -0.62
N THR A 4 0.99 -17.11 -0.22
CA THR A 4 -0.38 -17.62 -0.33
C THR A 4 -1.29 -16.59 -0.97
N GLY A 5 -2.36 -17.03 -1.63
CA GLY A 5 -3.27 -16.13 -2.35
C GLY A 5 -2.62 -15.46 -3.56
N THR A 6 -3.35 -14.51 -4.13
CA THR A 6 -2.89 -13.78 -5.32
C THR A 6 -1.99 -12.61 -4.93
N ILE A 7 -0.82 -12.52 -5.57
CA ILE A 7 0.15 -11.45 -5.35
C ILE A 7 0.17 -10.53 -6.57
N TRP A 8 -0.09 -9.26 -6.32
CA TRP A 8 0.03 -8.20 -7.30
C TRP A 8 1.12 -7.22 -6.90
N ARG A 9 1.90 -6.76 -7.84
CA ARG A 9 2.84 -5.66 -7.66
C ARG A 9 2.89 -4.78 -8.90
N PRO A 10 3.17 -3.48 -8.76
CA PRO A 10 3.35 -2.61 -9.90
C PRO A 10 4.58 -3.04 -10.73
N PRO A 11 4.58 -2.84 -12.06
CA PRO A 11 5.73 -3.19 -12.92
C PRO A 11 7.04 -2.54 -12.49
N TYR A 12 6.99 -1.31 -11.97
CA TYR A 12 8.18 -0.58 -11.49
C TYR A 12 8.78 -1.17 -10.20
N GLU A 13 8.07 -2.08 -9.54
CA GLU A 13 8.57 -2.85 -8.37
C GLU A 13 9.17 -4.20 -8.76
N ALA A 14 9.37 -4.46 -10.06
CA ALA A 14 9.88 -5.77 -10.54
C ALA A 14 11.23 -6.17 -9.91
N GLY A 15 12.07 -5.18 -9.55
CA GLY A 15 13.37 -5.38 -8.89
C GLY A 15 13.33 -5.45 -7.38
N SER A 16 12.17 -5.22 -6.74
CA SER A 16 12.05 -5.23 -5.28
C SER A 16 12.00 -6.64 -4.73
N ALA A 17 12.61 -6.86 -3.56
CA ALA A 17 12.41 -8.08 -2.80
C ALA A 17 10.98 -8.13 -2.27
N LEU A 18 10.28 -9.24 -2.48
CA LEU A 18 8.89 -9.39 -2.04
C LEU A 18 8.84 -10.00 -0.65
N LEU A 19 8.00 -9.42 0.22
CA LEU A 19 7.72 -9.94 1.55
C LEU A 19 6.20 -9.96 1.76
N GLN A 20 5.62 -11.15 1.95
CA GLN A 20 4.20 -11.24 2.21
C GLN A 20 3.89 -10.82 3.64
N VAL A 21 2.98 -9.85 3.77
CA VAL A 21 2.49 -9.33 5.05
C VAL A 21 1.00 -9.58 5.21
N THR A 22 0.23 -9.42 4.13
CA THR A 22 -1.21 -9.67 4.13
C THR A 22 -1.64 -10.40 2.87
N VAL A 23 -2.78 -11.06 2.96
CA VAL A 23 -3.54 -11.63 1.82
C VAL A 23 -4.88 -10.93 1.77
N GLY A 24 -5.46 -10.81 0.58
CA GLY A 24 -6.76 -10.17 0.39
C GLY A 24 -6.74 -8.67 0.68
N CYS A 25 -7.93 -8.08 0.82
CA CYS A 25 -8.14 -6.65 1.05
C CYS A 25 -9.05 -6.40 2.25
N THR A 26 -8.68 -5.48 3.15
CA THR A 26 -9.50 -5.12 4.33
C THR A 26 -10.80 -4.40 3.95
N HIS A 27 -10.89 -3.81 2.76
CA HIS A 27 -12.09 -3.10 2.32
C HIS A 27 -13.05 -4.00 1.54
N HIS A 28 -12.55 -4.66 0.52
CA HIS A 28 -13.24 -5.68 -0.30
C HIS A 28 -14.64 -5.26 -0.81
N ARG A 29 -14.85 -3.97 -1.13
CA ARG A 29 -16.15 -3.43 -1.59
C ARG A 29 -16.10 -2.67 -2.90
N CYS A 30 -14.88 -2.37 -3.42
CA CYS A 30 -14.77 -1.59 -4.65
C CYS A 30 -15.39 -2.36 -5.82
N ARG A 31 -16.42 -1.78 -6.47
CA ARG A 31 -17.20 -2.45 -7.54
C ARG A 31 -16.39 -2.82 -8.78
N PHE A 32 -15.29 -2.12 -9.03
CA PHE A 32 -14.40 -2.39 -10.18
C PHE A 32 -13.34 -3.44 -9.89
N CYS A 33 -13.07 -3.78 -8.62
CA CYS A 33 -11.90 -4.56 -8.24
C CYS A 33 -12.18 -6.06 -8.26
N SER A 34 -11.39 -6.78 -9.06
CA SER A 34 -11.36 -8.25 -9.12
C SER A 34 -10.00 -8.83 -8.69
N LEU A 35 -9.06 -8.00 -8.20
CA LEU A 35 -7.68 -8.41 -7.99
C LEU A 35 -7.48 -9.24 -6.72
N TYR A 36 -8.12 -8.85 -5.62
CA TYR A 36 -7.91 -9.45 -4.31
C TYR A 36 -9.21 -10.09 -3.81
N GLN A 37 -9.53 -11.28 -4.33
CA GLN A 37 -10.75 -12.01 -3.98
C GLN A 37 -10.58 -12.91 -2.75
N ASP A 38 -9.34 -13.17 -2.34
CA ASP A 38 -9.03 -13.98 -1.17
C ASP A 38 -9.55 -13.30 0.12
N PRO A 39 -9.99 -14.06 1.12
CA PRO A 39 -10.29 -13.53 2.45
C PRO A 39 -9.08 -12.82 3.05
N PHE A 40 -9.34 -11.69 3.72
CA PHE A 40 -8.24 -10.97 4.37
C PHE A 40 -7.62 -11.82 5.48
N SER A 41 -6.29 -11.94 5.43
CA SER A 41 -5.50 -12.52 6.51
C SER A 41 -4.16 -11.81 6.67
N LEU A 42 -3.61 -11.89 7.88
CA LEU A 42 -2.30 -11.35 8.22
C LEU A 42 -1.31 -12.51 8.35
N SER A 43 -0.16 -12.39 7.71
CA SER A 43 0.94 -13.36 7.89
C SER A 43 1.44 -13.32 9.34
N PRO A 44 1.57 -14.47 10.01
CA PRO A 44 2.18 -14.54 11.33
C PRO A 44 3.60 -13.93 11.33
N LEU A 45 3.96 -13.21 12.39
CA LEU A 45 5.29 -12.59 12.47
C LEU A 45 6.43 -13.64 12.41
N SER A 46 6.18 -14.87 12.84
CA SER A 46 7.12 -15.99 12.72
C SER A 46 7.41 -16.35 11.26
N GLU A 47 6.38 -16.40 10.42
CA GLU A 47 6.52 -16.62 8.96
C GLU A 47 7.24 -15.47 8.29
N VAL A 48 6.85 -14.22 8.61
CA VAL A 48 7.54 -13.03 8.09
C VAL A 48 9.04 -13.06 8.43
N LYS A 49 9.40 -13.47 9.65
CA LYS A 49 10.82 -13.61 10.04
C LYS A 49 11.53 -14.75 9.31
N ALA A 50 10.85 -15.86 9.07
CA ALA A 50 11.41 -16.99 8.30
C ALA A 50 11.66 -16.56 6.84
N ASP A 51 10.71 -15.85 6.23
CA ASP A 51 10.85 -15.30 4.88
C ASP A 51 11.98 -14.27 4.78
N LEU A 52 12.15 -13.42 5.81
CA LEU A 52 13.27 -12.48 5.87
C LEU A 52 14.62 -13.18 5.97
N ALA A 53 14.72 -14.28 6.71
CA ALA A 53 15.96 -15.09 6.76
C ALA A 53 16.28 -15.70 5.39
N GLU A 54 15.26 -16.13 4.65
CA GLU A 54 15.41 -16.63 3.29
C GLU A 54 15.81 -15.51 2.32
N LEU A 55 15.17 -14.33 2.40
CA LEU A 55 15.56 -13.15 1.63
C LEU A 55 17.00 -12.71 1.90
N GLN A 56 17.42 -12.74 3.15
CA GLN A 56 18.82 -12.43 3.52
C GLN A 56 19.82 -13.38 2.84
N ARG A 57 19.44 -14.65 2.69
CA ARG A 57 20.28 -15.67 2.03
C ARG A 57 20.34 -15.49 0.52
N PHE A 58 19.18 -15.24 -0.15
CA PHE A 58 19.09 -15.24 -1.61
C PHE A 58 19.15 -13.83 -2.22
N HIS A 59 18.84 -12.80 -1.47
CA HIS A 59 18.85 -11.39 -1.90
C HIS A 59 19.58 -10.48 -0.89
N PRO A 60 20.84 -10.79 -0.50
CA PRO A 60 21.57 -10.06 0.56
C PRO A 60 21.82 -8.59 0.20
N HIS A 61 21.75 -8.25 -1.08
CA HIS A 61 21.98 -6.90 -1.58
C HIS A 61 20.69 -6.15 -1.95
N ALA A 62 19.51 -6.67 -1.55
CA ALA A 62 18.26 -5.99 -1.78
C ALA A 62 18.28 -4.59 -1.18
N GLN A 63 17.95 -3.57 -1.99
CA GLN A 63 17.88 -2.17 -1.56
C GLN A 63 16.45 -1.71 -1.31
N ARG A 64 15.47 -2.46 -1.81
CA ARG A 64 14.05 -2.18 -1.65
C ARG A 64 13.28 -3.46 -1.33
N VAL A 65 12.36 -3.35 -0.38
CA VAL A 65 11.37 -4.40 -0.06
C VAL A 65 9.98 -3.90 -0.43
N TRP A 66 9.22 -4.74 -1.11
CA TRP A 66 7.81 -4.53 -1.37
C TRP A 66 6.98 -5.45 -0.47
N LEU A 67 6.20 -4.84 0.43
CA LEU A 67 5.26 -5.58 1.26
C LEU A 67 4.04 -5.96 0.41
N THR A 68 3.76 -7.27 0.28
CA THR A 68 2.65 -7.74 -0.55
C THR A 68 1.35 -7.83 0.22
N GLY A 69 0.24 -7.82 -0.54
CA GLY A 69 -1.14 -7.73 -0.10
C GLY A 69 -1.82 -6.50 -0.68
N ALA A 70 -3.15 -6.43 -0.61
CA ALA A 70 -3.88 -5.29 -1.15
C ALA A 70 -3.63 -3.98 -0.39
N ASN A 71 -3.39 -4.08 0.91
CA ASN A 71 -3.14 -2.92 1.77
C ASN A 71 -2.37 -3.31 3.05
N PRO A 72 -1.12 -3.76 2.94
CA PRO A 72 -0.31 -4.17 4.09
C PRO A 72 -0.11 -3.04 5.11
N PHE A 73 -0.14 -1.79 4.69
CA PHE A 73 -0.08 -0.61 5.55
C PHE A 73 -1.41 -0.28 6.25
N GLY A 74 -2.49 -1.00 5.93
CA GLY A 74 -3.80 -0.88 6.58
C GLY A 74 -3.93 -1.59 7.92
N ILE A 75 -2.97 -2.44 8.30
CA ILE A 75 -2.99 -3.17 9.58
C ILE A 75 -2.62 -2.25 10.76
N SER A 76 -2.90 -2.69 11.99
CA SER A 76 -2.59 -1.89 13.18
C SER A 76 -1.07 -1.69 13.37
N GLU A 77 -0.67 -0.56 13.97
CA GLU A 77 0.74 -0.26 14.24
C GLU A 77 1.40 -1.30 15.15
N THR A 78 0.66 -1.87 16.08
CA THR A 78 1.15 -2.97 16.94
C THR A 78 1.57 -4.21 16.14
N LYS A 79 1.09 -4.36 14.90
CA LYS A 79 1.45 -5.44 13.98
C LYS A 79 2.46 -4.99 12.93
N LEU A 80 2.28 -3.80 12.35
CA LEU A 80 3.13 -3.29 11.27
C LEU A 80 4.55 -2.93 11.76
N THR A 81 4.66 -2.18 12.87
CA THR A 81 5.95 -1.72 13.38
C THR A 81 6.94 -2.86 13.63
N PRO A 82 6.58 -3.99 14.27
CA PRO A 82 7.50 -5.13 14.41
C PRO A 82 7.93 -5.76 13.10
N ILE A 83 7.08 -5.72 12.05
CA ILE A 83 7.44 -6.20 10.70
C ILE A 83 8.48 -5.27 10.09
N LEU A 84 8.25 -3.95 10.08
CA LEU A 84 9.20 -2.97 9.54
C LEU A 84 10.57 -3.05 10.24
N GLN A 85 10.56 -3.15 11.55
CA GLN A 85 11.78 -3.34 12.35
C GLN A 85 12.52 -4.65 11.99
N SER A 86 11.76 -5.73 11.73
CA SER A 86 12.33 -7.01 11.31
C SER A 86 12.98 -6.93 9.94
N VAL A 87 12.37 -6.19 8.98
CA VAL A 87 12.95 -5.91 7.66
C VAL A 87 14.29 -5.18 7.82
N ARG A 88 14.32 -4.08 8.59
CA ARG A 88 15.54 -3.28 8.82
C ARG A 88 16.66 -4.10 9.45
N LYS A 89 16.31 -4.98 10.39
CA LYS A 89 17.28 -5.85 11.08
C LYS A 89 17.84 -6.93 10.16
N ALA A 90 16.98 -7.58 9.37
CA ALA A 90 17.37 -8.73 8.53
C ALA A 90 18.07 -8.28 7.24
N LEU A 91 17.70 -7.14 6.67
CA LEU A 91 18.19 -6.65 5.38
C LEU A 91 18.81 -5.25 5.53
N PRO A 92 20.05 -5.15 6.05
CA PRO A 92 20.67 -3.86 6.39
C PRO A 92 20.91 -2.95 5.17
N ASN A 93 20.98 -3.50 3.97
CA ASN A 93 21.14 -2.74 2.72
C ASN A 93 19.84 -2.13 2.21
N VAL A 94 18.67 -2.50 2.77
CA VAL A 94 17.38 -1.96 2.35
C VAL A 94 17.30 -0.48 2.72
N ARG A 95 17.06 0.35 1.72
CA ARG A 95 16.91 1.81 1.86
C ARG A 95 15.45 2.23 1.94
N SER A 96 14.57 1.48 1.26
CA SER A 96 13.14 1.80 1.22
C SER A 96 12.25 0.56 1.31
N ILE A 97 11.08 0.74 1.93
CA ILE A 97 10.04 -0.27 2.11
C ILE A 97 8.74 0.31 1.54
N GLY A 98 8.22 -0.28 0.48
CA GLY A 98 6.97 0.13 -0.15
C GLY A 98 5.88 -0.91 -0.04
N GLY A 99 4.71 -0.57 -0.55
CA GLY A 99 3.55 -1.45 -0.63
C GLY A 99 2.30 -0.67 -1.00
N PHE A 100 1.19 -1.40 -1.16
CA PHE A 100 -0.09 -0.75 -1.37
C PHE A 100 -0.68 -0.20 -0.07
N VAL A 101 -1.33 0.95 -0.18
CA VAL A 101 -2.09 1.56 0.91
C VAL A 101 -3.34 2.23 0.34
N ARG A 102 -4.41 2.28 1.12
CA ARG A 102 -5.63 2.99 0.76
C ARG A 102 -5.70 4.32 1.54
N ILE A 103 -6.38 5.31 0.99
CA ILE A 103 -6.64 6.59 1.70
C ILE A 103 -7.31 6.33 3.06
N GLY A 104 -8.35 5.47 3.11
CA GLY A 104 -9.01 5.11 4.37
C GLY A 104 -8.12 4.36 5.37
N ASP A 105 -6.99 3.79 4.94
CA ASP A 105 -6.01 3.20 5.84
C ASP A 105 -5.14 4.29 6.48
N LEU A 106 -4.72 5.30 5.71
CA LEU A 106 -3.96 6.46 6.18
C LEU A 106 -4.76 7.30 7.18
N GLN A 107 -6.07 7.45 6.97
CA GLN A 107 -6.96 8.15 7.91
C GLN A 107 -6.93 7.56 9.33
N ARG A 108 -6.63 6.26 9.45
CA ARG A 108 -6.54 5.56 10.75
C ARG A 108 -5.16 5.64 11.40
N LYS A 109 -4.20 6.30 10.75
CA LYS A 109 -2.85 6.50 11.27
C LYS A 109 -2.69 7.90 11.84
N THR A 110 -1.93 8.02 12.92
CA THR A 110 -1.52 9.31 13.46
C THR A 110 -0.32 9.86 12.68
N ASP A 111 -0.04 11.16 12.82
CA ASP A 111 1.17 11.75 12.21
C ASP A 111 2.44 11.17 12.85
N ALA A 112 2.39 10.80 14.13
CA ALA A 112 3.48 10.09 14.78
C ALA A 112 3.73 8.69 14.19
N ASP A 113 2.67 7.99 13.71
CA ASP A 113 2.83 6.72 13.01
C ASP A 113 3.51 6.93 11.66
N LEU A 114 3.13 7.97 10.90
CA LEU A 114 3.76 8.29 9.62
C LEU A 114 5.22 8.70 9.79
N ALA A 115 5.53 9.52 10.80
CA ALA A 115 6.91 9.86 11.12
C ALA A 115 7.75 8.62 11.45
N ARG A 116 7.20 7.69 12.22
CA ARG A 116 7.85 6.41 12.53
C ARG A 116 8.04 5.55 11.28
N TRP A 117 7.09 5.55 10.36
CA TRP A 117 7.24 4.85 9.09
C TRP A 117 8.44 5.40 8.30
N ALA A 118 8.56 6.73 8.19
CA ALA A 118 9.70 7.36 7.53
C ALA A 118 11.04 6.99 8.19
N GLU A 119 11.11 7.02 9.53
CA GLU A 119 12.30 6.58 10.29
C GLU A 119 12.67 5.12 10.01
N LEU A 120 11.67 4.25 9.82
CA LEU A 120 11.85 2.83 9.49
C LEU A 120 12.10 2.60 7.99
N GLY A 121 12.13 3.66 7.18
CA GLY A 121 12.43 3.61 5.76
C GLY A 121 11.24 3.28 4.88
N VAL A 122 10.02 3.52 5.34
CA VAL A 122 8.84 3.46 4.47
C VAL A 122 8.91 4.59 3.47
N ASP A 123 8.84 4.26 2.19
CA ASP A 123 8.91 5.23 1.09
C ASP A 123 8.35 4.61 -0.21
N GLY A 124 7.90 5.46 -1.13
CA GLY A 124 7.36 5.01 -2.41
C GLY A 124 6.10 4.15 -2.25
N LEU A 125 5.14 4.61 -1.46
CA LEU A 125 3.85 3.95 -1.30
C LEU A 125 3.04 4.02 -2.60
N THR A 126 2.26 3.00 -2.90
CA THR A 126 1.31 3.04 -4.02
C THR A 126 -0.11 3.15 -3.49
N ILE A 127 -0.76 4.24 -3.84
CA ILE A 127 -2.10 4.59 -3.35
C ILE A 127 -3.11 4.42 -4.47
N GLY A 128 -4.10 3.56 -4.26
CA GLY A 128 -5.25 3.46 -5.15
C GLY A 128 -6.22 4.62 -4.90
N VAL A 129 -6.01 5.76 -5.53
CA VAL A 129 -6.95 6.91 -5.49
C VAL A 129 -8.06 6.76 -6.50
N GLU A 130 -7.75 6.25 -7.66
CA GLU A 130 -8.57 5.94 -8.83
C GLU A 130 -9.19 7.17 -9.50
N SER A 131 -9.63 8.18 -8.77
CA SER A 131 -10.21 9.43 -9.28
C SER A 131 -10.23 10.50 -8.20
N GLY A 132 -10.30 11.79 -8.62
CA GLY A 132 -10.69 12.91 -7.75
C GLY A 132 -12.17 13.31 -7.89
N HIS A 133 -12.98 12.53 -8.60
CA HIS A 133 -14.39 12.80 -8.83
C HIS A 133 -15.25 12.06 -7.80
N ASP A 134 -15.73 12.78 -6.79
CA ASP A 134 -16.49 12.19 -5.66
C ASP A 134 -17.70 11.33 -6.08
N PRO A 135 -18.53 11.72 -7.07
CA PRO A 135 -19.63 10.85 -7.50
C PRO A 135 -19.15 9.50 -8.06
N SER A 136 -17.98 9.45 -8.71
CA SER A 136 -17.38 8.19 -9.20
C SER A 136 -16.82 7.37 -8.05
N LEU A 137 -16.17 8.00 -7.08
CA LEU A 137 -15.63 7.33 -5.90
C LEU A 137 -16.74 6.70 -5.06
N ASP A 138 -17.85 7.41 -4.87
CA ASP A 138 -19.04 6.92 -4.15
C ASP A 138 -19.70 5.76 -4.89
N PHE A 139 -19.99 5.94 -6.19
CA PHE A 139 -20.57 4.87 -7.02
C PHE A 139 -19.72 3.60 -7.01
N MET A 140 -18.40 3.73 -7.02
CA MET A 140 -17.46 2.60 -6.98
C MET A 140 -17.18 2.07 -5.57
N GLU A 141 -17.82 2.62 -4.56
CA GLU A 141 -17.65 2.23 -3.14
C GLU A 141 -16.19 2.28 -2.69
N LYS A 142 -15.46 3.33 -3.10
CA LYS A 142 -14.03 3.48 -2.79
C LYS A 142 -13.78 3.76 -1.31
N GLY A 143 -14.73 4.42 -0.64
CA GLY A 143 -14.71 4.70 0.80
C GLY A 143 -13.80 5.86 1.19
N HIS A 144 -13.58 6.82 0.28
CA HIS A 144 -12.92 8.10 0.53
C HIS A 144 -13.36 9.14 -0.51
N THR A 145 -13.10 10.40 -0.23
CA THR A 145 -13.39 11.55 -1.09
C THR A 145 -12.11 12.16 -1.68
N ALA A 146 -12.26 13.08 -2.64
CA ALA A 146 -11.15 13.88 -3.16
C ALA A 146 -10.47 14.71 -2.05
N ALA A 147 -11.26 15.27 -1.13
CA ALA A 147 -10.73 16.01 0.02
C ALA A 147 -9.88 15.12 0.94
N ASP A 148 -10.30 13.88 1.17
CA ASP A 148 -9.52 12.90 1.94
C ASP A 148 -8.18 12.60 1.25
N ILE A 149 -8.16 12.46 -0.08
CA ILE A 149 -6.92 12.23 -0.84
C ILE A 149 -5.93 13.37 -0.56
N VAL A 150 -6.36 14.62 -0.78
CA VAL A 150 -5.51 15.79 -0.56
C VAL A 150 -5.00 15.85 0.88
N GLN A 151 -5.88 15.61 1.85
CA GLN A 151 -5.50 15.63 3.26
C GLN A 151 -4.44 14.58 3.59
N GLN A 152 -4.64 13.34 3.16
CA GLN A 152 -3.69 12.27 3.47
C GLN A 152 -2.35 12.44 2.74
N CYS A 153 -2.37 12.94 1.51
CA CYS A 153 -1.14 13.24 0.77
C CYS A 153 -0.31 14.32 1.46
N ARG A 154 -0.93 15.41 1.92
CA ARG A 154 -0.23 16.45 2.70
C ARG A 154 0.42 15.90 3.98
N ARG A 155 -0.20 14.91 4.63
CA ARG A 155 0.37 14.25 5.79
C ARG A 155 1.58 13.39 5.43
N LEU A 156 1.53 12.68 4.29
CA LEU A 156 2.68 11.92 3.77
C LEU A 156 3.82 12.85 3.38
N ASP A 157 3.51 13.97 2.70
CA ASP A 157 4.50 15.00 2.34
C ASP A 157 5.19 15.56 3.59
N ALA A 158 4.40 15.89 4.63
CA ALA A 158 4.94 16.38 5.92
C ALA A 158 5.83 15.33 6.63
N ALA A 159 5.57 14.04 6.43
CA ALA A 159 6.39 12.95 6.94
C ALA A 159 7.59 12.61 6.04
N GLY A 160 7.71 13.22 4.85
CA GLY A 160 8.77 12.93 3.88
C GLY A 160 8.64 11.58 3.20
N ILE A 161 7.43 11.02 3.10
CA ILE A 161 7.14 9.73 2.46
C ILE A 161 6.65 9.99 1.04
N SER A 162 7.38 9.52 0.03
CA SER A 162 6.95 9.60 -1.36
C SER A 162 5.87 8.57 -1.69
N TYR A 163 5.07 8.84 -2.71
CA TYR A 163 3.99 7.97 -3.13
C TYR A 163 3.68 8.09 -4.63
N TYR A 164 3.00 7.06 -5.15
CA TYR A 164 2.47 6.99 -6.52
C TYR A 164 0.97 6.75 -6.45
N PHE A 165 0.23 7.28 -7.42
CA PHE A 165 -1.19 7.02 -7.56
C PHE A 165 -1.48 5.95 -8.60
N PHE A 166 -2.43 5.07 -8.31
CA PHE A 166 -3.21 4.42 -9.34
C PHE A 166 -4.43 5.28 -9.64
N TYR A 167 -4.62 5.54 -10.93
CA TYR A 167 -5.72 6.29 -11.50
C TYR A 167 -6.44 5.44 -12.54
N LEU A 168 -7.76 5.40 -12.49
CA LEU A 168 -8.60 4.67 -13.44
C LEU A 168 -9.30 5.65 -14.39
N SER A 169 -8.80 5.72 -15.62
CA SER A 169 -9.45 6.47 -16.68
C SER A 169 -10.82 5.86 -17.03
N GLY A 170 -11.82 6.71 -17.24
CA GLY A 170 -13.16 6.29 -17.68
C GLY A 170 -14.08 5.78 -16.57
N MET A 171 -13.66 5.80 -15.30
CA MET A 171 -14.47 5.32 -14.16
C MET A 171 -15.81 6.04 -14.00
N ALA A 172 -15.93 7.28 -14.46
CA ALA A 172 -17.17 8.05 -14.42
C ALA A 172 -18.24 7.59 -15.41
N GLY A 173 -17.88 6.69 -16.36
CA GLY A 173 -18.76 6.22 -17.40
C GLY A 173 -18.92 7.18 -18.59
N ALA A 174 -19.68 6.76 -19.58
CA ALA A 174 -19.91 7.53 -20.79
C ALA A 174 -20.52 8.92 -20.49
N GLY A 175 -20.02 9.95 -21.16
CA GLY A 175 -20.51 11.33 -21.05
C GLY A 175 -19.97 12.15 -19.88
N ARG A 176 -19.29 11.53 -18.90
CA ARG A 176 -18.74 12.25 -17.73
C ARG A 176 -17.21 12.18 -17.59
N CYS A 177 -16.54 11.64 -18.59
CA CYS A 177 -15.06 11.46 -18.51
C CYS A 177 -14.31 12.78 -18.40
N ILE A 178 -14.76 13.86 -19.08
CA ILE A 178 -14.12 15.18 -19.02
C ILE A 178 -14.29 15.79 -17.63
N GLU A 179 -15.52 15.79 -17.11
CA GLU A 179 -15.81 16.27 -15.75
C GLU A 179 -14.94 15.55 -14.70
N ALA A 180 -14.89 14.23 -14.76
CA ALA A 180 -14.10 13.43 -13.84
C ALA A 180 -12.59 13.64 -13.98
N ALA A 181 -12.09 13.86 -15.21
CA ALA A 181 -10.70 14.20 -15.45
C ALA A 181 -10.34 15.58 -14.86
N GLN A 182 -11.19 16.58 -15.06
CA GLN A 182 -11.02 17.94 -14.48
C GLN A 182 -11.05 17.92 -12.95
N ALA A 183 -11.95 17.13 -12.36
CA ALA A 183 -12.02 16.98 -10.90
C ALA A 183 -10.82 16.22 -10.31
N SER A 184 -10.08 15.50 -11.15
CA SER A 184 -8.92 14.68 -10.73
C SER A 184 -7.57 15.35 -10.98
N ALA A 185 -7.57 16.48 -11.71
CA ALA A 185 -6.36 17.26 -12.04
C ALA A 185 -6.01 18.24 -10.92
#